data_74741db5dfd0ce3b74556ef1b75100eb
#
_entry.id   74741db5dfd0ce3b74556ef1b75100eb
#
_cell.length_a   1.000
_cell.length_b   1.000
_cell.length_c   1.000
_cell.angle_alpha   90.00
_cell.angle_beta   90.00
_cell.angle_gamma   90.00
#
_symmetry.space_group_name_H-M   'P 1'
#
loop_
_entity.id
_entity.type
_entity.pdbx_description
1 polymer ?
#
loop_
_entity_poly.entity_id
_entity_poly.type
_entity_poly.pdbx_seq_one_letter_code
_entity_poly.pdbx_strand_id
1 'polypeptide(L)'
;MPSSAVGALAPGRGKPGKEMRGEERKGFRLVGHCDFGGHNTGDVMQVLNKGHFLLCGHSGTVSGAGTSVIDISDPRKLRVVHQIPAPKNTHTNKVQVVGDILIVNNEQFGGRGPKFEPFKAGIDVYDISHLPELRHLAFFHTGGRGVHRMWYGDYPYAFITAGDDEYHDQFLKIIDLSNPARPREAGRWALPGMKKGEKQDWVQVEQFGFKKRADGRYDLPGDLPHGAAKRVALHEAVGKGNRAYCAWWDCG
;
A
#
# COMPACT_ATOMS: atom_id res chain seq x y z
N MET A 1 19.99 -17.15 19.18
CA MET A 1 20.24 -15.86 18.50
C MET A 1 19.38 -14.83 19.21
N PRO A 2 19.90 -13.73 19.77
CA PRO A 2 19.08 -12.78 20.49
C PRO A 2 18.18 -12.00 19.54
N SER A 3 16.90 -11.89 19.93
CA SER A 3 15.89 -11.03 19.31
C SER A 3 16.37 -9.59 19.33
N SER A 4 16.55 -8.99 18.17
CA SER A 4 16.79 -7.55 18.05
C SER A 4 15.50 -6.82 18.45
N ALA A 5 15.49 -6.24 19.63
CA ALA A 5 14.46 -5.30 20.05
C ALA A 5 14.40 -4.15 19.04
N VAL A 6 13.28 -4.03 18.34
CA VAL A 6 12.99 -2.87 17.50
C VAL A 6 12.82 -1.68 18.45
N GLY A 7 13.77 -0.74 18.41
CA GLY A 7 13.78 0.42 19.27
C GLY A 7 12.52 1.26 19.04
N ALA A 8 11.77 1.48 20.12
CA ALA A 8 10.67 2.44 20.12
C ALA A 8 11.22 3.83 19.76
N LEU A 9 10.67 4.46 18.75
CA LEU A 9 10.97 5.85 18.42
C LEU A 9 10.58 6.73 19.62
N ALA A 10 11.52 7.54 20.11
CA ALA A 10 11.25 8.47 21.19
C ALA A 10 10.11 9.44 20.79
N PRO A 11 9.18 9.76 21.71
CA PRO A 11 8.09 10.68 21.41
C PRO A 11 8.63 12.06 21.07
N GLY A 12 8.44 12.48 19.82
CA GLY A 12 8.75 13.83 19.38
C GLY A 12 7.87 14.83 20.14
N ARG A 13 8.45 15.86 20.74
CA ARG A 13 7.71 17.00 21.32
C ARG A 13 7.14 17.84 20.17
N GLY A 14 5.95 17.47 19.68
CA GLY A 14 5.20 18.29 18.74
C GLY A 14 4.77 19.58 19.38
N LYS A 15 4.94 20.71 18.66
CA LYS A 15 4.32 21.98 19.04
C LYS A 15 2.80 21.79 18.94
N PRO A 16 1.99 22.37 19.86
CA PRO A 16 0.54 22.30 19.77
C PRO A 16 0.09 22.83 18.41
N GLY A 17 -0.70 22.01 17.70
CA GLY A 17 -1.19 22.35 16.37
C GLY A 17 -1.96 23.67 16.40
N LYS A 18 -1.74 24.49 15.36
CA LYS A 18 -2.53 25.69 15.11
C LYS A 18 -4.01 25.29 15.11
N GLU A 19 -4.83 25.96 15.91
CA GLU A 19 -6.29 25.86 15.82
C GLU A 19 -6.73 25.99 14.35
N MET A 20 -7.39 24.96 13.85
CA MET A 20 -7.98 25.00 12.52
C MET A 20 -9.16 25.99 12.57
N ARG A 21 -8.97 27.15 11.99
CA ARG A 21 -10.04 28.13 11.78
C ARG A 21 -11.01 27.57 10.72
N GLY A 22 -12.28 27.38 11.10
CA GLY A 22 -13.36 27.05 10.18
C GLY A 22 -13.78 25.57 10.16
N GLU A 23 -13.79 24.90 11.30
CA GLU A 23 -14.40 23.56 11.37
C GLU A 23 -15.91 23.66 11.17
N GLU A 24 -16.39 23.17 10.03
CA GLU A 24 -17.81 22.92 9.82
C GLU A 24 -18.19 21.54 10.39
N ARG A 25 -19.08 21.54 11.40
CA ARG A 25 -19.58 20.31 12.03
C ARG A 25 -21.11 20.29 11.93
N LYS A 26 -21.65 19.31 11.21
CA LYS A 26 -23.09 19.09 11.14
C LYS A 26 -23.40 17.63 11.46
N GLY A 27 -24.07 17.39 12.59
CA GLY A 27 -24.47 16.05 13.00
C GLY A 27 -23.37 15.18 13.60
N PHE A 28 -22.13 15.70 13.77
CA PHE A 28 -21.00 15.00 14.36
C PHE A 28 -20.38 15.78 15.51
N ARG A 29 -19.82 15.06 16.48
CA ARG A 29 -19.04 15.62 17.58
C ARG A 29 -17.65 14.96 17.58
N LEU A 30 -16.59 15.77 17.57
CA LEU A 30 -15.23 15.27 17.79
C LEU A 30 -15.15 14.70 19.20
N VAL A 31 -14.77 13.44 19.33
CA VAL A 31 -14.61 12.74 20.61
C VAL A 31 -13.16 12.70 21.03
N GLY A 32 -12.24 12.46 20.12
CA GLY A 32 -10.81 12.38 20.37
C GLY A 32 -10.00 12.64 19.11
N HIS A 33 -8.70 12.88 19.29
CA HIS A 33 -7.73 13.11 18.24
C HIS A 33 -6.41 12.45 18.62
N CYS A 34 -5.69 11.92 17.63
CA CYS A 34 -4.34 11.38 17.78
C CYS A 34 -3.44 11.99 16.72
N ASP A 35 -2.30 12.53 17.14
CA ASP A 35 -1.26 13.11 16.25
C ASP A 35 -0.13 12.11 15.94
N PHE A 36 -0.33 10.85 16.28
CA PHE A 36 0.64 9.76 16.10
C PHE A 36 2.00 10.01 16.76
N GLY A 37 2.01 10.69 17.93
CA GLY A 37 3.22 11.02 18.67
C GLY A 37 4.00 12.20 18.08
N GLY A 38 3.31 13.11 17.39
CA GLY A 38 3.89 14.29 16.73
C GLY A 38 4.35 14.01 15.29
N HIS A 39 4.08 12.83 14.76
CA HIS A 39 4.25 12.55 13.34
C HIS A 39 3.16 13.28 12.54
N ASN A 40 3.52 13.74 11.34
CA ASN A 40 2.58 14.48 10.50
C ASN A 40 1.39 13.59 10.11
N THR A 41 0.20 13.96 10.58
CA THR A 41 -1.04 13.20 10.40
C THR A 41 -1.51 13.11 8.93
N GLY A 42 -1.05 14.01 8.06
CA GLY A 42 -1.32 13.96 6.61
C GLY A 42 -0.75 12.74 5.90
N ASP A 43 0.02 11.93 6.60
CA ASP A 43 0.69 10.74 6.09
C ASP A 43 -0.15 9.45 6.22
N VAL A 44 -1.24 9.46 6.99
CA VAL A 44 -2.15 8.31 7.15
C VAL A 44 -3.05 8.19 5.93
N MET A 45 -3.04 7.01 5.30
CA MET A 45 -3.83 6.74 4.09
C MET A 45 -4.94 5.71 4.32
N GLN A 46 -4.74 4.76 5.22
CA GLN A 46 -5.73 3.72 5.51
C GLN A 46 -5.76 3.39 7.00
N VAL A 47 -6.97 3.18 7.50
CA VAL A 47 -7.23 2.81 8.89
C VAL A 47 -8.20 1.65 8.93
N LEU A 48 -7.87 0.59 9.67
CA LEU A 48 -8.73 -0.56 9.93
C LEU A 48 -8.94 -0.75 11.42
N ASN A 49 -10.15 -1.17 11.78
CA ASN A 49 -10.49 -1.48 13.17
C ASN A 49 -10.34 -2.99 13.45
N LYS A 50 -9.70 -3.32 14.58
CA LYS A 50 -9.64 -4.67 15.15
C LYS A 50 -9.87 -4.60 16.65
N GLY A 51 -11.11 -4.83 17.08
CA GLY A 51 -11.47 -4.73 18.50
C GLY A 51 -11.25 -3.31 19.07
N HIS A 52 -10.38 -3.19 20.06
CA HIS A 52 -10.02 -1.92 20.69
C HIS A 52 -8.81 -1.23 20.04
N PHE A 53 -8.42 -1.68 18.86
CA PHE A 53 -7.26 -1.14 18.17
C PHE A 53 -7.61 -0.65 16.77
N LEU A 54 -6.95 0.43 16.35
CA LEU A 54 -6.88 0.83 14.95
C LEU A 54 -5.50 0.48 14.40
N LEU A 55 -5.49 -0.11 13.22
CA LEU A 55 -4.29 -0.38 12.43
C LEU A 55 -4.21 0.67 11.34
N CYS A 56 -3.17 1.49 11.34
CA CYS A 56 -3.02 2.63 10.45
C CYS A 56 -1.81 2.45 9.54
N GLY A 57 -2.03 2.55 8.22
CA GLY A 57 -0.96 2.58 7.23
C GLY A 57 -0.55 4.02 6.92
N HIS A 58 0.75 4.30 6.95
CA HIS A 58 1.35 5.61 6.68
C HIS A 58 2.13 5.60 5.37
N SER A 59 2.21 6.76 4.69
CA SER A 59 3.06 6.89 3.51
C SER A 59 4.55 6.71 3.83
N GLY A 60 4.95 7.04 5.05
CA GLY A 60 6.33 6.89 5.51
C GLY A 60 7.30 7.95 5.01
N THR A 61 6.86 8.81 4.09
CA THR A 61 7.72 9.73 3.35
C THR A 61 8.07 10.99 4.11
N VAL A 62 7.21 11.40 5.04
CA VAL A 62 7.38 12.61 5.85
C VAL A 62 7.68 12.26 7.30
N SER A 63 6.90 11.33 7.84
CA SER A 63 7.00 10.94 9.26
C SER A 63 8.02 9.86 9.55
N GLY A 64 8.39 9.03 8.56
CA GLY A 64 9.13 7.79 8.77
C GLY A 64 8.29 6.67 9.38
N ALA A 65 7.02 6.92 9.73
CA ALA A 65 6.12 5.91 10.26
C ALA A 65 5.61 5.00 9.12
N GLY A 66 5.59 3.69 9.34
CA GLY A 66 5.06 2.70 8.41
C GLY A 66 3.67 2.23 8.82
N THR A 67 3.58 1.52 9.92
CA THR A 67 2.30 1.02 10.44
C THR A 67 2.19 1.37 11.92
N SER A 68 1.07 1.93 12.34
CA SER A 68 0.79 2.23 13.74
C SER A 68 -0.38 1.43 14.26
N VAL A 69 -0.30 1.03 15.53
CA VAL A 69 -1.40 0.48 16.31
C VAL A 69 -1.83 1.52 17.34
N ILE A 70 -3.10 1.87 17.32
CA ILE A 70 -3.68 2.85 18.24
C ILE A 70 -4.69 2.14 19.13
N ASP A 71 -4.52 2.29 20.44
CA ASP A 71 -5.51 1.89 21.43
C ASP A 71 -6.64 2.93 21.45
N ILE A 72 -7.87 2.46 21.23
CA ILE A 72 -9.11 3.24 21.22
C ILE A 72 -10.07 2.82 22.34
N SER A 73 -9.59 2.14 23.38
CA SER A 73 -10.41 1.70 24.52
C SER A 73 -11.14 2.87 25.19
N ASP A 74 -10.49 4.03 25.31
CA ASP A 74 -11.13 5.32 25.58
C ASP A 74 -10.99 6.21 24.33
N PRO A 75 -12.06 6.43 23.58
CA PRO A 75 -12.01 7.21 22.34
C PRO A 75 -11.67 8.69 22.57
N ARG A 76 -11.64 9.16 23.83
CA ARG A 76 -11.19 10.50 24.20
C ARG A 76 -9.69 10.58 24.47
N LYS A 77 -9.03 9.42 24.58
CA LYS A 77 -7.62 9.30 24.94
C LYS A 77 -6.90 8.29 24.05
N LEU A 78 -6.91 8.54 22.76
CA LEU A 78 -6.25 7.70 21.77
C LEU A 78 -4.76 7.62 22.05
N ARG A 79 -4.19 6.42 22.03
CA ARG A 79 -2.76 6.20 22.31
C ARG A 79 -2.13 5.35 21.23
N VAL A 80 -1.02 5.83 20.67
CA VAL A 80 -0.14 4.98 19.85
C VAL A 80 0.56 4.00 20.79
N VAL A 81 0.30 2.71 20.62
CA VAL A 81 0.81 1.64 21.49
C VAL A 81 1.86 0.77 20.81
N HIS A 82 1.91 0.78 19.49
CA HIS A 82 2.95 0.14 18.69
C HIS A 82 3.15 0.88 17.36
N GLN A 83 4.38 0.94 16.87
CA GLN A 83 4.68 1.58 15.60
C GLN A 83 5.87 0.89 14.91
N ILE A 84 5.69 0.56 13.63
CA ILE A 84 6.73 0.02 12.76
C ILE A 84 7.21 1.15 11.85
N PRO A 85 8.51 1.43 11.75
CA PRO A 85 9.03 2.44 10.83
C PRO A 85 8.85 2.00 9.36
N ALA A 86 8.63 2.96 8.48
CA ALA A 86 8.63 2.71 7.04
C ALA A 86 10.05 2.38 6.56
N PRO A 87 10.23 1.40 5.67
CA PRO A 87 11.49 1.19 5.01
C PRO A 87 11.88 2.41 4.17
N LYS A 88 13.18 2.63 4.00
CA LYS A 88 13.67 3.75 3.19
C LYS A 88 13.04 3.74 1.79
N ASN A 89 12.68 4.91 1.28
CA ASN A 89 12.09 5.10 -0.05
C ASN A 89 10.87 4.22 -0.36
N THR A 90 10.10 3.85 0.68
CA THR A 90 9.01 2.89 0.57
C THR A 90 7.72 3.46 1.16
N HIS A 91 6.61 3.35 0.44
CA HIS A 91 5.27 3.51 0.96
C HIS A 91 4.81 2.23 1.67
N THR A 92 4.17 2.40 2.83
CA THR A 92 3.52 1.32 3.59
C THR A 92 2.11 1.73 3.99
N ASN A 93 1.43 2.43 3.11
CA ASN A 93 0.21 3.20 3.39
C ASN A 93 -1.09 2.41 3.26
N LYS A 94 -1.01 1.12 2.94
CA LYS A 94 -2.17 0.23 2.85
C LYS A 94 -2.02 -0.94 3.82
N VAL A 95 -3.10 -1.23 4.50
CA VAL A 95 -3.22 -2.34 5.45
C VAL A 95 -4.50 -3.11 5.15
N GLN A 96 -4.45 -4.44 5.26
CA GLN A 96 -5.64 -5.29 5.13
C GLN A 96 -5.59 -6.39 6.20
N VAL A 97 -6.76 -6.74 6.74
CA VAL A 97 -6.87 -7.70 7.85
C VAL A 97 -7.93 -8.75 7.56
N VAL A 98 -7.59 -10.03 7.71
CA VAL A 98 -8.54 -11.14 7.79
C VAL A 98 -8.18 -12.03 8.96
N GLY A 99 -9.13 -12.26 9.86
CA GLY A 99 -8.85 -12.97 11.12
C GLY A 99 -7.75 -12.26 11.91
N ASP A 100 -6.69 -12.98 12.22
CA ASP A 100 -5.52 -12.47 12.93
C ASP A 100 -4.30 -12.25 12.01
N ILE A 101 -4.53 -12.15 10.72
CA ILE A 101 -3.50 -11.86 9.73
C ILE A 101 -3.66 -10.44 9.20
N LEU A 102 -2.58 -9.66 9.34
CA LEU A 102 -2.42 -8.33 8.75
C LEU A 102 -1.44 -8.43 7.59
N ILE A 103 -1.79 -7.85 6.45
CA ILE A 103 -0.86 -7.58 5.36
C ILE A 103 -0.66 -6.08 5.19
N VAL A 104 0.59 -5.70 4.88
CA VAL A 104 1.02 -4.31 4.69
C VAL A 104 1.73 -4.20 3.35
N ASN A 105 1.35 -3.23 2.53
CA ASN A 105 2.02 -3.01 1.25
C ASN A 105 3.41 -2.39 1.44
N ASN A 106 4.27 -2.67 0.48
CA ASN A 106 5.54 -1.98 0.28
C ASN A 106 5.64 -1.59 -1.20
N GLU A 107 5.66 -0.29 -1.45
CA GLU A 107 5.75 0.29 -2.78
C GLU A 107 6.86 1.34 -2.81
N GLN A 108 7.67 1.34 -3.88
CA GLN A 108 8.67 2.38 -4.09
C GLN A 108 8.04 3.77 -4.09
N PHE A 109 8.55 4.66 -3.25
CA PHE A 109 8.17 6.07 -3.23
C PHE A 109 9.18 6.94 -3.98
N GLY A 110 8.65 7.96 -4.64
CA GLY A 110 9.46 8.91 -5.39
C GLY A 110 9.68 8.51 -6.84
N GLY A 111 10.74 9.04 -7.44
CA GLY A 111 11.08 8.81 -8.83
C GLY A 111 11.84 7.50 -9.06
N ARG A 112 12.40 7.38 -10.26
CA ARG A 112 13.30 6.28 -10.64
C ARG A 112 14.76 6.71 -10.51
N GLY A 113 15.64 5.73 -10.33
CA GLY A 113 17.10 5.90 -10.31
C GLY A 113 17.72 5.74 -8.92
N PRO A 114 19.05 5.77 -8.85
CA PRO A 114 19.83 5.34 -7.66
C PRO A 114 19.51 6.10 -6.37
N LYS A 115 19.06 7.37 -6.45
CA LYS A 115 18.69 8.15 -5.27
C LYS A 115 17.42 7.66 -4.57
N PHE A 116 16.59 6.87 -5.27
CA PHE A 116 15.36 6.28 -4.74
C PHE A 116 15.54 4.82 -4.32
N GLU A 117 16.76 4.34 -4.25
CA GLU A 117 17.13 3.01 -3.78
C GLU A 117 17.96 3.09 -2.47
N PRO A 118 18.00 2.03 -1.66
CA PRO A 118 17.14 0.85 -1.78
C PRO A 118 15.70 1.16 -1.37
N PHE A 119 14.76 0.34 -1.86
CA PHE A 119 13.36 0.33 -1.42
C PHE A 119 12.89 -1.12 -1.26
N LYS A 120 11.74 -1.30 -0.61
CA LYS A 120 11.13 -2.61 -0.40
C LYS A 120 9.95 -2.77 -1.36
N ALA A 121 9.85 -3.90 -2.06
CA ALA A 121 8.83 -4.17 -3.08
C ALA A 121 8.08 -5.46 -2.76
N GLY A 122 6.83 -5.38 -2.29
CA GLY A 122 6.05 -6.56 -1.93
C GLY A 122 5.02 -6.34 -0.83
N ILE A 123 4.73 -7.38 -0.07
CA ILE A 123 3.88 -7.32 1.12
C ILE A 123 4.59 -7.90 2.33
N ASP A 124 4.44 -7.24 3.47
CA ASP A 124 4.73 -7.83 4.79
C ASP A 124 3.48 -8.51 5.32
N VAL A 125 3.68 -9.64 5.97
CA VAL A 125 2.63 -10.44 6.62
C VAL A 125 2.91 -10.50 8.11
N TYR A 126 1.92 -10.15 8.92
CA TYR A 126 2.01 -10.14 10.38
C TYR A 126 0.90 -10.98 11.00
N ASP A 127 1.22 -11.63 12.11
CA ASP A 127 0.25 -12.13 13.06
C ASP A 127 -0.07 -11.03 14.08
N ILE A 128 -1.36 -10.78 14.24
CA ILE A 128 -1.94 -9.77 15.12
C ILE A 128 -2.86 -10.37 16.20
N SER A 129 -2.72 -11.66 16.48
CA SER A 129 -3.49 -12.35 17.52
C SER A 129 -3.24 -11.80 18.94
N HIS A 130 -2.10 -11.14 19.13
CA HIS A 130 -1.68 -10.56 20.42
C HIS A 130 -1.47 -9.05 20.33
N LEU A 131 -2.43 -8.32 19.72
CA LEU A 131 -2.36 -6.87 19.72
C LEU A 131 -2.14 -6.29 21.14
N PRO A 132 -1.31 -5.24 21.30
CA PRO A 132 -0.79 -4.37 20.24
C PRO A 132 0.47 -4.87 19.53
N GLU A 133 1.01 -6.02 19.85
CA GLU A 133 2.19 -6.56 19.21
C GLU A 133 1.89 -7.05 17.79
N LEU A 134 2.78 -6.69 16.85
CA LEU A 134 2.75 -7.16 15.47
C LEU A 134 3.91 -8.15 15.28
N ARG A 135 3.60 -9.43 15.20
CA ARG A 135 4.61 -10.47 14.96
C ARG A 135 4.82 -10.69 13.48
N HIS A 136 5.96 -10.24 12.95
CA HIS A 136 6.29 -10.46 11.54
C HIS A 136 6.41 -11.96 11.23
N LEU A 137 5.68 -12.42 10.21
CA LEU A 137 5.68 -13.81 9.76
C LEU A 137 6.51 -14.00 8.50
N ALA A 138 6.33 -13.14 7.50
CA ALA A 138 6.96 -13.28 6.21
C ALA A 138 6.97 -11.96 5.44
N PHE A 139 7.86 -11.90 4.45
CA PHE A 139 7.84 -10.90 3.39
C PHE A 139 7.72 -11.61 2.04
N PHE A 140 6.72 -11.24 1.24
CA PHE A 140 6.56 -11.71 -0.14
C PHE A 140 7.05 -10.62 -1.10
N HIS A 141 8.14 -10.89 -1.80
CA HIS A 141 8.71 -9.99 -2.80
C HIS A 141 7.98 -10.09 -4.13
N THR A 142 7.61 -8.96 -4.73
CA THR A 142 6.89 -8.92 -6.01
C THR A 142 7.73 -8.52 -7.21
N GLY A 143 8.82 -7.82 -6.99
CA GLY A 143 9.56 -7.13 -8.04
C GLY A 143 8.95 -5.79 -8.45
N GLY A 144 9.50 -5.19 -9.50
CA GLY A 144 9.08 -3.89 -10.02
C GLY A 144 9.10 -2.81 -8.93
N ARG A 145 8.03 -1.99 -8.87
CA ARG A 145 7.88 -0.96 -7.84
C ARG A 145 7.22 -1.44 -6.56
N GLY A 146 6.89 -2.73 -6.45
CA GLY A 146 6.17 -3.28 -5.31
C GLY A 146 4.66 -3.25 -5.46
N VAL A 147 3.94 -3.08 -4.34
CA VAL A 147 2.48 -3.24 -4.27
C VAL A 147 1.81 -1.92 -3.97
N HIS A 148 0.91 -1.48 -4.89
CA HIS A 148 0.18 -0.23 -4.75
C HIS A 148 -1.10 -0.37 -3.93
N ARG A 149 -1.96 -1.34 -4.25
CA ARG A 149 -3.24 -1.63 -3.59
C ARG A 149 -3.36 -3.10 -3.26
N MET A 150 -4.21 -3.40 -2.29
CA MET A 150 -4.48 -4.76 -1.85
C MET A 150 -5.93 -4.93 -1.47
N TRP A 151 -6.49 -6.08 -1.78
CA TRP A 151 -7.75 -6.58 -1.26
C TRP A 151 -7.49 -7.94 -0.58
N TYR A 152 -7.85 -8.06 0.69
CA TYR A 152 -7.76 -9.30 1.45
C TYR A 152 -9.07 -9.46 2.21
N GLY A 153 -10.13 -9.89 1.49
CA GLY A 153 -11.48 -10.06 2.01
C GLY A 153 -11.94 -11.51 2.02
N ASP A 154 -11.35 -12.35 1.17
CA ASP A 154 -11.71 -13.76 1.01
C ASP A 154 -10.48 -14.65 1.32
N TYR A 155 -10.32 -15.03 2.60
CA TYR A 155 -9.28 -15.98 2.99
C TYR A 155 -9.35 -17.27 2.15
N PRO A 156 -8.24 -17.84 1.66
CA PRO A 156 -6.86 -17.46 2.00
C PRO A 156 -6.20 -16.52 0.97
N TYR A 157 -6.91 -15.94 0.03
CA TYR A 157 -6.33 -15.24 -1.09
C TYR A 157 -6.34 -13.73 -0.91
N ALA A 158 -5.17 -13.10 -1.14
CA ALA A 158 -5.05 -11.66 -1.29
C ALA A 158 -4.91 -11.29 -2.77
N PHE A 159 -5.70 -10.33 -3.23
CA PHE A 159 -5.61 -9.74 -4.56
C PHE A 159 -4.77 -8.47 -4.44
N ILE A 160 -3.61 -8.43 -5.09
CA ILE A 160 -2.69 -7.31 -4.99
C ILE A 160 -2.43 -6.67 -6.36
N THR A 161 -2.39 -5.36 -6.37
CA THR A 161 -1.94 -4.59 -7.52
C THR A 161 -0.45 -4.39 -7.39
N ALA A 162 0.33 -5.11 -8.18
CA ALA A 162 1.77 -5.23 -8.00
C ALA A 162 2.55 -5.03 -9.30
N GLY A 163 3.74 -4.45 -9.16
CA GLY A 163 4.75 -4.45 -10.19
C GLY A 163 5.44 -5.83 -10.32
N ASP A 164 6.17 -5.99 -11.41
CA ASP A 164 7.03 -7.13 -11.69
C ASP A 164 8.12 -6.69 -12.65
N ASP A 165 9.32 -7.29 -12.55
CA ASP A 165 10.45 -6.89 -13.39
C ASP A 165 10.27 -7.24 -14.87
N GLU A 166 9.37 -8.18 -15.18
CA GLU A 166 9.04 -8.58 -16.55
C GLU A 166 7.90 -7.77 -17.18
N TYR A 167 7.25 -6.85 -16.43
CA TYR A 167 6.10 -6.08 -16.88
C TYR A 167 6.38 -4.57 -16.89
N HIS A 168 5.64 -3.84 -17.73
CA HIS A 168 5.81 -2.39 -17.86
C HIS A 168 5.27 -1.60 -16.66
N ASP A 169 4.16 -2.05 -16.06
CA ASP A 169 3.52 -1.40 -14.91
C ASP A 169 2.82 -2.46 -14.04
N GLN A 170 2.05 -2.02 -13.08
CA GLN A 170 1.37 -2.88 -12.11
C GLN A 170 0.13 -3.56 -12.70
N PHE A 171 -0.09 -4.79 -12.28
CA PHE A 171 -1.17 -5.67 -12.72
C PHE A 171 -1.64 -6.54 -11.55
N LEU A 172 -2.60 -7.45 -11.78
CA LEU A 172 -3.14 -8.32 -10.75
C LEU A 172 -2.17 -9.48 -10.44
N LYS A 173 -1.80 -9.62 -9.18
CA LYS A 173 -1.28 -10.88 -8.60
C LYS A 173 -2.22 -11.38 -7.51
N ILE A 174 -2.40 -12.68 -7.42
CA ILE A 174 -3.18 -13.35 -6.40
C ILE A 174 -2.20 -14.11 -5.52
N ILE A 175 -2.20 -13.81 -4.23
CA ILE A 175 -1.29 -14.39 -3.25
C ILE A 175 -2.05 -15.33 -2.34
N ASP A 176 -1.59 -16.54 -2.26
CA ASP A 176 -2.09 -17.57 -1.33
C ASP A 176 -1.43 -17.37 0.04
N LEU A 177 -2.25 -17.08 1.03
CA LEU A 177 -1.91 -16.90 2.44
C LEU A 177 -2.44 -18.02 3.32
N SER A 178 -2.79 -19.21 2.77
CA SER A 178 -3.18 -20.39 3.56
C SER A 178 -2.12 -20.78 4.58
N ASN A 179 -0.84 -20.54 4.25
CA ASN A 179 0.25 -20.52 5.22
C ASN A 179 0.87 -19.11 5.24
N PRO A 180 0.45 -18.23 6.16
CA PRO A 180 0.90 -16.83 6.17
C PRO A 180 2.41 -16.66 6.42
N ALA A 181 3.09 -17.68 6.98
CA ALA A 181 4.54 -17.69 7.12
C ALA A 181 5.28 -18.09 5.82
N ARG A 182 4.55 -18.56 4.81
CA ARG A 182 5.09 -18.96 3.50
C ARG A 182 4.14 -18.54 2.37
N PRO A 183 3.90 -17.23 2.19
CA PRO A 183 3.05 -16.71 1.12
C PRO A 183 3.61 -17.12 -0.24
N ARG A 184 2.73 -17.41 -1.20
CA ARG A 184 3.11 -17.79 -2.55
C ARG A 184 2.16 -17.17 -3.58
N GLU A 185 2.66 -16.89 -4.76
CA GLU A 185 1.79 -16.49 -5.87
C GLU A 185 0.94 -17.68 -6.31
N ALA A 186 -0.38 -17.49 -6.29
CA ALA A 186 -1.36 -18.49 -6.76
C ALA A 186 -1.80 -18.24 -8.19
N GLY A 187 -1.69 -16.99 -8.68
CA GLY A 187 -2.04 -16.61 -10.02
C GLY A 187 -1.77 -15.15 -10.32
N ARG A 188 -1.84 -14.81 -11.61
CA ARG A 188 -1.67 -13.44 -12.10
C ARG A 188 -2.52 -13.18 -13.34
N TRP A 189 -2.86 -11.92 -13.55
CA TRP A 189 -3.51 -11.49 -14.76
C TRP A 189 -3.09 -10.05 -15.12
N ALA A 190 -2.76 -9.85 -16.38
CA ALA A 190 -2.38 -8.56 -16.94
C ALA A 190 -3.11 -8.36 -18.28
N LEU A 191 -3.29 -7.11 -18.69
CA LEU A 191 -3.75 -6.82 -20.03
C LEU A 191 -2.72 -7.31 -21.05
N PRO A 192 -3.19 -7.87 -22.22
CA PRO A 192 -2.29 -8.25 -23.30
C PRO A 192 -1.36 -7.11 -23.70
N GLY A 193 -0.08 -7.39 -23.89
CA GLY A 193 0.95 -6.40 -24.21
C GLY A 193 1.61 -5.73 -23.02
N MET A 194 1.17 -5.97 -21.78
CA MET A 194 1.86 -5.44 -20.59
C MET A 194 3.16 -6.17 -20.28
N LYS A 195 3.32 -7.42 -20.68
CA LYS A 195 4.57 -8.14 -20.53
C LYS A 195 5.62 -7.60 -21.50
N LYS A 196 6.84 -7.34 -20.99
CA LYS A 196 7.94 -6.85 -21.83
C LYS A 196 8.26 -7.84 -22.93
N GLY A 197 8.38 -7.33 -24.18
CA GLY A 197 8.63 -8.14 -25.36
C GLY A 197 7.37 -8.72 -26.04
N GLU A 198 6.20 -8.63 -25.43
CA GLU A 198 4.96 -8.94 -26.12
C GLU A 198 4.65 -7.89 -27.18
N LYS A 199 4.06 -8.35 -28.28
CA LYS A 199 3.52 -7.44 -29.30
C LYS A 199 2.35 -6.68 -28.67
N GLN A 200 2.51 -5.37 -28.62
CA GLN A 200 1.47 -4.48 -28.14
C GLN A 200 0.47 -4.28 -29.27
N ASP A 201 -0.50 -5.17 -29.44
CA ASP A 201 -1.66 -4.98 -30.31
C ASP A 201 -2.64 -4.01 -29.64
N TRP A 202 -2.17 -2.80 -29.45
CA TRP A 202 -2.85 -1.77 -28.70
C TRP A 202 -3.86 -0.99 -29.54
N VAL A 203 -4.69 -1.66 -30.29
CA VAL A 203 -5.92 -1.04 -30.81
C VAL A 203 -6.71 -0.40 -29.66
N GLN A 204 -6.61 -0.98 -28.47
CA GLN A 204 -7.17 -0.41 -27.24
C GLN A 204 -6.39 0.80 -26.74
N VAL A 205 -5.08 0.90 -26.95
CA VAL A 205 -4.25 2.01 -26.45
C VAL A 205 -4.53 3.31 -27.19
N GLU A 206 -4.78 3.24 -28.49
CA GLU A 206 -5.21 4.42 -29.26
C GLU A 206 -6.58 4.92 -28.79
N GLN A 207 -7.48 4.00 -28.39
CA GLN A 207 -8.76 4.37 -27.75
C GLN A 207 -8.56 5.08 -26.42
N PHE A 208 -7.46 4.78 -25.69
CA PHE A 208 -7.09 5.43 -24.44
C PHE A 208 -6.22 6.69 -24.66
N GLY A 209 -5.97 7.08 -25.91
CA GLY A 209 -5.27 8.30 -26.26
C GLY A 209 -3.75 8.24 -26.16
N PHE A 210 -3.14 7.05 -26.13
CA PHE A 210 -1.69 6.90 -26.27
C PHE A 210 -1.27 7.21 -27.73
N LYS A 211 -0.17 7.92 -27.89
CA LYS A 211 0.38 8.24 -29.21
C LYS A 211 1.36 7.15 -29.64
N LYS A 212 1.19 6.67 -30.87
CA LYS A 212 2.14 5.78 -31.51
C LYS A 212 3.34 6.59 -32.00
N ARG A 213 4.56 6.16 -31.62
CA ARG A 213 5.81 6.74 -32.10
C ARG A 213 6.10 6.30 -33.55
N ALA A 214 7.00 7.01 -34.23
CA ALA A 214 7.44 6.66 -35.56
C ALA A 214 8.09 5.27 -35.67
N ASP A 215 8.68 4.77 -34.56
CA ASP A 215 9.26 3.43 -34.46
C ASP A 215 8.23 2.33 -34.19
N GLY A 216 6.93 2.66 -34.17
CA GLY A 216 5.84 1.72 -33.92
C GLY A 216 5.53 1.45 -32.48
N ARG A 217 6.29 1.98 -31.53
CA ARG A 217 6.05 1.89 -30.09
C ARG A 217 5.06 2.95 -29.64
N TYR A 218 4.46 2.72 -28.48
CA TYR A 218 3.59 3.69 -27.82
C TYR A 218 4.33 4.42 -26.71
N ASP A 219 3.96 5.69 -26.49
CA ASP A 219 4.42 6.44 -25.33
C ASP A 219 3.76 5.87 -24.08
N LEU A 220 4.45 4.94 -23.40
CA LEU A 220 3.97 4.33 -22.17
C LEU A 220 4.26 5.20 -20.95
N PRO A 221 3.44 5.10 -19.87
CA PRO A 221 3.70 5.80 -18.63
C PRO A 221 5.09 5.45 -18.07
N GLY A 222 5.93 6.44 -17.95
CA GLY A 222 7.33 6.30 -17.54
C GLY A 222 8.30 7.01 -18.49
N ASP A 223 7.92 7.18 -19.75
CA ASP A 223 8.64 7.97 -20.75
C ASP A 223 8.04 9.38 -20.91
N LEU A 224 6.87 9.63 -20.29
CA LEU A 224 6.12 10.87 -20.43
C LEU A 224 6.11 11.69 -19.14
N PRO A 225 6.05 13.04 -19.25
CA PRO A 225 5.85 13.91 -18.10
C PRO A 225 4.59 13.50 -17.33
N HIS A 226 4.65 13.59 -16.01
CA HIS A 226 3.52 13.30 -15.13
C HIS A 226 2.27 14.08 -15.58
N GLY A 227 1.18 13.39 -15.92
CA GLY A 227 -0.07 13.99 -16.39
C GLY A 227 -0.22 14.14 -17.92
N ALA A 228 0.80 13.78 -18.72
CA ALA A 228 0.75 13.94 -20.17
C ALA A 228 0.23 12.72 -20.94
N ALA A 229 0.11 11.56 -20.29
CA ALA A 229 -0.38 10.33 -20.92
C ALA A 229 -1.34 9.57 -20.02
N LYS A 230 -2.26 8.84 -20.65
CA LYS A 230 -3.07 7.85 -19.95
C LYS A 230 -2.21 6.68 -19.50
N ARG A 231 -2.43 6.20 -18.29
CA ARG A 231 -1.69 5.11 -17.67
C ARG A 231 -2.47 3.82 -17.78
N VAL A 232 -1.93 2.81 -18.45
CA VAL A 232 -2.47 1.45 -18.45
C VAL A 232 -1.83 0.67 -17.33
N ALA A 233 -2.47 0.69 -16.18
CA ALA A 233 -2.01 -0.03 -14.99
C ALA A 233 -3.21 -0.38 -14.12
N LEU A 234 -3.18 -1.50 -13.45
CA LEU A 234 -4.22 -1.84 -12.49
C LEU A 234 -4.10 -0.91 -11.26
N HIS A 235 -5.19 -0.24 -10.90
CA HIS A 235 -5.22 0.57 -9.68
C HIS A 235 -5.63 -0.24 -8.47
N GLU A 236 -6.72 -1.00 -8.59
CA GLU A 236 -7.25 -1.81 -7.51
C GLU A 236 -7.98 -3.04 -8.07
N ALA A 237 -7.92 -4.15 -7.34
CA ALA A 237 -8.73 -5.32 -7.61
C ALA A 237 -9.47 -5.73 -6.33
N VAL A 238 -10.76 -6.06 -6.46
CA VAL A 238 -11.61 -6.54 -5.37
C VAL A 238 -12.10 -7.93 -5.74
N GLY A 239 -11.87 -8.90 -4.86
CA GLY A 239 -12.35 -10.28 -5.02
C GLY A 239 -13.76 -10.46 -4.46
N LYS A 240 -14.60 -11.21 -5.16
CA LYS A 240 -15.87 -11.71 -4.62
C LYS A 240 -16.24 -13.06 -5.25
N GLY A 241 -16.23 -14.11 -4.46
CA GLY A 241 -16.42 -15.47 -4.94
C GLY A 241 -15.32 -15.86 -5.94
N ASN A 242 -15.71 -16.30 -7.13
CA ASN A 242 -14.78 -16.68 -8.20
C ASN A 242 -14.44 -15.55 -9.19
N ARG A 243 -14.68 -14.30 -8.81
CA ARG A 243 -14.46 -13.13 -9.68
C ARG A 243 -13.53 -12.12 -9.03
N ALA A 244 -12.67 -11.49 -9.85
CA ALA A 244 -11.92 -10.31 -9.51
C ALA A 244 -12.47 -9.11 -10.32
N TYR A 245 -12.82 -8.04 -9.65
CA TYR A 245 -13.24 -6.78 -10.26
C TYR A 245 -12.03 -5.86 -10.26
N CYS A 246 -11.56 -5.52 -11.44
CA CYS A 246 -10.29 -4.82 -11.65
C CYS A 246 -10.55 -3.41 -12.16
N ALA A 247 -10.16 -2.39 -11.40
CA ALA A 247 -10.21 -1.00 -11.80
C ALA A 247 -8.84 -0.57 -12.35
N TRP A 248 -8.80 -0.18 -13.61
CA TRP A 248 -7.58 0.22 -14.30
C TRP A 248 -7.46 1.74 -14.36
N TRP A 249 -6.23 2.26 -14.21
CA TRP A 249 -5.95 3.65 -14.46
C TRP A 249 -6.31 4.00 -15.90
N ASP A 250 -7.05 5.10 -16.09
CA ASP A 250 -7.42 5.68 -17.39
C ASP A 250 -8.12 4.75 -18.38
N CYS A 251 -8.43 3.50 -17.98
CA CYS A 251 -9.07 2.50 -18.83
C CYS A 251 -10.45 2.05 -18.31
N GLY A 252 -10.81 2.39 -17.07
CA GLY A 252 -12.10 2.03 -16.46
C GLY A 252 -12.04 0.87 -15.48
#